data_82a175490baf5a343002fadd4a422124
#
_entry.id   82a175490baf5a343002fadd4a422124
#
_cell.length_a   1.000
_cell.length_b   1.000
_cell.length_c   1.000
_cell.angle_alpha   90.00
_cell.angle_beta   90.00
_cell.angle_gamma   90.00
#
_symmetry.space_group_name_H-M   'P 1'
#
loop_
_entity.id
_entity.type
_entity.pdbx_description
1 polymer ?
#
loop_
_entity_poly.entity_id
_entity_poly.type
_entity_poly.pdbx_seq_one_letter_code
_entity_poly.pdbx_strand_id
1 'polypeptide(L)'
;LNYQEESYKLYKAGKNISEISKILEIDENQVRQHIIDAKLSLSLNIKLQPQNNTTLKKLLLMEKADRINFLQNITFDFKKELVNEISVFLNHEKNNAEDLSMVVWIIGELKLEKFNDYLKKLSFSYNGNIKRMAFSSMGKIYDEEFIPYLKQGCKDNKPQVRSYAIKSFSKYNTEDKIDFLRKVYKSETVEYNKDIILRIVKEG
;
A
#
# COMPACT_ATOMS: atom_id res chain seq x y z
N LEU A 1 -0.59 -4.35 -40.19
CA LEU A 1 -1.27 -4.53 -38.90
C LEU A 1 -0.29 -4.19 -37.76
N ASN A 2 -0.73 -3.37 -36.80
CA ASN A 2 0.05 -3.13 -35.58
C ASN A 2 -0.25 -4.26 -34.60
N TYR A 3 0.48 -5.36 -34.68
CA TYR A 3 0.29 -6.55 -33.84
C TYR A 3 0.35 -6.23 -32.32
N GLN A 4 1.14 -5.26 -31.92
CA GLN A 4 1.26 -4.83 -30.52
C GLN A 4 -0.06 -4.22 -30.01
N GLU A 5 -0.65 -3.31 -30.78
CA GLU A 5 -1.90 -2.64 -30.45
C GLU A 5 -3.09 -3.62 -30.45
N GLU A 6 -3.17 -4.50 -31.46
CA GLU A 6 -4.22 -5.51 -31.55
C GLU A 6 -4.11 -6.58 -30.46
N SER A 7 -2.89 -7.05 -30.14
CA SER A 7 -2.66 -7.96 -29.02
C SER A 7 -3.17 -7.36 -27.69
N TYR A 8 -2.86 -6.10 -27.45
CA TYR A 8 -3.30 -5.41 -26.23
C TYR A 8 -4.81 -5.16 -26.20
N LYS A 9 -5.42 -4.82 -27.32
CA LYS A 9 -6.86 -4.63 -27.43
C LYS A 9 -7.65 -5.92 -27.15
N LEU A 10 -7.20 -7.04 -27.71
CA LEU A 10 -7.78 -8.36 -27.46
C LEU A 10 -7.60 -8.78 -25.98
N TYR A 11 -6.44 -8.52 -25.39
CA TYR A 11 -6.19 -8.75 -23.97
C TYR A 11 -7.13 -7.94 -23.08
N LYS A 12 -7.38 -6.67 -23.39
CA LYS A 12 -8.36 -5.81 -22.70
C LYS A 12 -9.80 -6.31 -22.86
N ALA A 13 -10.10 -6.96 -23.97
CA ALA A 13 -11.40 -7.60 -24.21
C ALA A 13 -11.55 -8.96 -23.49
N GLY A 14 -10.59 -9.34 -22.62
CA GLY A 14 -10.65 -10.55 -21.79
C GLY A 14 -10.13 -11.82 -22.47
N LYS A 15 -9.48 -11.73 -23.65
CA LYS A 15 -8.87 -12.87 -24.32
C LYS A 15 -7.58 -13.29 -23.61
N ASN A 16 -7.35 -14.59 -23.45
CA ASN A 16 -6.10 -15.12 -22.94
C ASN A 16 -5.02 -15.16 -24.04
N ILE A 17 -3.76 -15.38 -23.63
CA ILE A 17 -2.60 -15.34 -24.54
C ILE A 17 -2.70 -16.34 -25.68
N SER A 18 -3.17 -17.57 -25.38
CA SER A 18 -3.31 -18.62 -26.40
C SER A 18 -4.42 -18.30 -27.42
N GLU A 19 -5.52 -17.68 -26.98
CA GLU A 19 -6.56 -17.19 -27.88
C GLU A 19 -6.07 -16.07 -28.79
N ILE A 20 -5.29 -15.13 -28.24
CA ILE A 20 -4.72 -14.02 -29.00
C ILE A 20 -3.70 -14.52 -30.03
N SER A 21 -2.85 -15.47 -29.64
CA SER A 21 -1.89 -16.15 -30.52
C SER A 21 -2.58 -16.76 -31.73
N LYS A 22 -3.69 -17.46 -31.53
CA LYS A 22 -4.49 -18.07 -32.61
C LYS A 22 -5.19 -17.04 -33.50
N ILE A 23 -5.71 -15.97 -32.90
CA ILE A 23 -6.43 -14.91 -33.63
C ILE A 23 -5.48 -14.12 -34.53
N LEU A 24 -4.28 -13.83 -34.02
CA LEU A 24 -3.29 -13.01 -34.73
C LEU A 24 -2.27 -13.82 -35.50
N GLU A 25 -2.31 -15.15 -35.40
CA GLU A 25 -1.36 -16.09 -36.04
C GLU A 25 0.10 -15.78 -35.73
N ILE A 26 0.39 -15.43 -34.43
CA ILE A 26 1.72 -15.14 -33.93
C ILE A 26 2.02 -16.00 -32.69
N ASP A 27 3.30 -16.19 -32.37
CA ASP A 27 3.75 -16.96 -31.22
C ASP A 27 3.29 -16.36 -29.86
N GLU A 28 2.99 -17.22 -28.90
CA GLU A 28 2.54 -16.78 -27.57
C GLU A 28 3.54 -15.87 -26.85
N ASN A 29 4.86 -16.06 -27.07
CA ASN A 29 5.88 -15.21 -26.48
C ASN A 29 5.86 -13.82 -27.15
N GLN A 30 5.58 -13.74 -28.45
CA GLN A 30 5.36 -12.47 -29.14
C GLN A 30 4.13 -11.76 -28.58
N VAL A 31 3.02 -12.47 -28.34
CA VAL A 31 1.82 -11.91 -27.69
C VAL A 31 2.16 -11.35 -26.31
N ARG A 32 2.89 -12.11 -25.48
CA ARG A 32 3.34 -11.66 -24.16
C ARG A 32 4.16 -10.39 -24.24
N GLN A 33 5.13 -10.36 -25.16
CA GLN A 33 6.00 -9.20 -25.36
C GLN A 33 5.19 -7.98 -25.82
N HIS A 34 4.29 -8.14 -26.79
CA HIS A 34 3.41 -7.08 -27.27
C HIS A 34 2.54 -6.48 -26.14
N ILE A 35 1.98 -7.33 -25.26
CA ILE A 35 1.19 -6.88 -24.12
C ILE A 35 2.06 -6.10 -23.11
N ILE A 36 3.29 -6.59 -22.84
CA ILE A 36 4.26 -5.92 -21.96
C ILE A 36 4.64 -4.56 -22.56
N ASP A 37 5.00 -4.52 -23.83
CA ASP A 37 5.43 -3.29 -24.50
C ASP A 37 4.29 -2.28 -24.62
N ALA A 38 3.06 -2.74 -24.86
CA ALA A 38 1.89 -1.88 -24.87
C ALA A 38 1.59 -1.31 -23.48
N LYS A 39 1.71 -2.12 -22.42
CA LYS A 39 1.59 -1.65 -21.02
C LYS A 39 2.68 -0.64 -20.68
N LEU A 40 3.92 -0.91 -21.11
CA LEU A 40 5.05 0.01 -20.94
C LEU A 40 4.85 1.30 -21.72
N SER A 41 4.39 1.21 -22.99
CA SER A 41 4.10 2.39 -23.84
C SER A 41 2.96 3.22 -23.29
N LEU A 42 1.92 2.59 -22.75
CA LEU A 42 0.83 3.29 -22.07
C LEU A 42 1.31 3.96 -20.77
N SER A 43 2.18 3.28 -20.02
CA SER A 43 2.82 3.89 -18.85
C SER A 43 3.79 5.01 -19.25
N LEU A 44 4.41 4.95 -20.44
CA LEU A 44 5.25 5.98 -21.02
C LEU A 44 4.43 7.12 -21.67
N ASN A 45 3.30 6.83 -22.34
CA ASN A 45 2.39 7.82 -22.91
C ASN A 45 1.59 8.56 -21.83
N ILE A 46 1.31 7.94 -20.70
CA ILE A 46 0.87 8.62 -19.48
C ILE A 46 1.96 9.62 -19.01
N LYS A 47 3.24 9.38 -19.32
CA LYS A 47 4.35 10.32 -19.09
C LYS A 47 4.33 11.58 -20.00
N LEU A 48 3.59 11.57 -21.10
CA LEU A 48 3.64 12.65 -22.11
C LEU A 48 2.46 13.63 -22.06
N GLN A 49 1.50 13.45 -21.15
CA GLN A 49 0.44 14.44 -20.90
C GLN A 49 0.84 15.40 -19.78
N PRO A 50 1.07 16.71 -20.04
CA PRO A 50 1.63 17.65 -19.05
C PRO A 50 0.79 17.83 -17.77
N GLN A 51 -0.50 17.52 -17.81
CA GLN A 51 -1.42 17.72 -16.67
C GLN A 51 -1.63 16.49 -15.77
N ASN A 52 -1.04 15.33 -16.12
CA ASN A 52 -1.27 14.06 -15.41
C ASN A 52 0.00 13.33 -14.94
N ASN A 53 1.14 14.01 -14.90
CA ASN A 53 2.46 13.36 -14.85
C ASN A 53 3.15 13.47 -13.49
N THR A 54 2.39 13.44 -12.40
CA THR A 54 2.96 13.50 -11.05
C THR A 54 3.60 12.17 -10.66
N THR A 55 4.67 12.22 -9.87
CA THR A 55 5.35 11.05 -9.30
C THR A 55 4.38 10.17 -8.51
N LEU A 56 3.48 10.79 -7.73
CA LEU A 56 2.44 10.08 -6.99
C LEU A 56 1.52 9.29 -7.92
N LYS A 57 1.02 9.91 -9.00
CA LYS A 57 0.12 9.22 -9.93
C LYS A 57 0.78 8.01 -10.60
N LYS A 58 2.07 8.13 -10.96
CA LYS A 58 2.84 6.99 -11.47
C LYS A 58 2.92 5.87 -10.44
N LEU A 59 3.21 6.20 -9.18
CA LEU A 59 3.28 5.23 -8.09
C LEU A 59 1.94 4.52 -7.85
N LEU A 60 0.82 5.22 -7.95
CA LEU A 60 -0.51 4.63 -7.80
C LEU A 60 -0.83 3.61 -8.90
N LEU A 61 -0.27 3.78 -10.09
CA LEU A 61 -0.48 2.91 -11.25
C LEU A 61 0.55 1.77 -11.36
N MET A 62 1.67 1.84 -10.62
CA MET A 62 2.72 0.81 -10.66
C MET A 62 2.27 -0.49 -10.01
N GLU A 63 2.77 -1.60 -10.51
CA GLU A 63 2.74 -2.88 -9.80
C GLU A 63 3.49 -2.79 -8.47
N LYS A 64 3.10 -3.64 -7.51
CA LYS A 64 3.64 -3.57 -6.13
C LYS A 64 5.16 -3.70 -6.08
N ALA A 65 5.74 -4.61 -6.87
CA ALA A 65 7.19 -4.85 -6.88
C ALA A 65 7.96 -3.63 -7.40
N ASP A 66 7.48 -3.03 -8.50
CA ASP A 66 8.09 -1.85 -9.11
C ASP A 66 7.98 -0.63 -8.18
N ARG A 67 6.85 -0.49 -7.52
CA ARG A 67 6.63 0.57 -6.53
C ARG A 67 7.61 0.46 -5.35
N ILE A 68 7.80 -0.75 -4.81
CA ILE A 68 8.78 -0.98 -3.73
C ILE A 68 10.18 -0.63 -4.21
N ASN A 69 10.60 -1.13 -5.37
CA ASN A 69 11.91 -0.84 -5.94
C ASN A 69 12.13 0.66 -6.17
N PHE A 70 11.12 1.36 -6.71
CA PHE A 70 11.18 2.81 -6.90
C PHE A 70 11.37 3.56 -5.57
N LEU A 71 10.59 3.22 -4.54
CA LEU A 71 10.65 3.89 -3.24
C LEU A 71 11.96 3.61 -2.50
N GLN A 72 12.56 2.44 -2.67
CA GLN A 72 13.87 2.09 -2.10
C GLN A 72 15.01 2.88 -2.74
N ASN A 73 14.87 3.26 -4.00
CA ASN A 73 15.89 3.97 -4.79
C ASN A 73 15.52 5.44 -5.06
N ILE A 74 14.51 5.98 -4.35
CA ILE A 74 14.05 7.35 -4.58
C ILE A 74 15.14 8.37 -4.20
N THR A 75 15.42 9.31 -5.11
CA THR A 75 16.36 10.40 -4.83
C THR A 75 15.75 11.44 -3.91
N PHE A 76 16.58 12.29 -3.30
CA PHE A 76 16.13 13.36 -2.41
C PHE A 76 15.14 14.30 -3.09
N ASP A 77 15.41 14.70 -4.34
CA ASP A 77 14.56 15.64 -5.07
C ASP A 77 13.20 15.03 -5.40
N PHE A 78 13.16 13.79 -5.88
CA PHE A 78 11.90 13.08 -6.10
C PHE A 78 11.12 12.85 -4.81
N LYS A 79 11.80 12.57 -3.70
CA LYS A 79 11.13 12.44 -2.39
C LYS A 79 10.49 13.76 -1.96
N LYS A 80 11.17 14.89 -2.15
CA LYS A 80 10.65 16.23 -1.82
C LYS A 80 9.43 16.58 -2.67
N GLU A 81 9.48 16.32 -3.98
CA GLU A 81 8.36 16.49 -4.89
C GLU A 81 7.16 15.63 -4.47
N LEU A 82 7.40 14.34 -4.22
CA LEU A 82 6.37 13.38 -3.80
C LEU A 82 5.69 13.80 -2.49
N VAL A 83 6.41 14.34 -1.51
CA VAL A 83 5.84 14.89 -0.27
C VAL A 83 4.85 16.02 -0.56
N ASN A 84 5.17 16.90 -1.51
CA ASN A 84 4.27 17.97 -1.91
C ASN A 84 3.02 17.44 -2.63
N GLU A 85 3.20 16.49 -3.54
CA GLU A 85 2.08 15.83 -4.25
C GLU A 85 1.16 15.08 -3.29
N ILE A 86 1.72 14.36 -2.31
CA ILE A 86 0.95 13.71 -1.23
C ILE A 86 0.17 14.75 -0.44
N SER A 87 0.78 15.90 -0.09
CA SER A 87 0.09 16.96 0.64
C SER A 87 -1.11 17.51 -0.15
N VAL A 88 -0.95 17.71 -1.45
CA VAL A 88 -2.04 18.15 -2.35
C VAL A 88 -3.13 17.06 -2.41
N PHE A 89 -2.75 15.80 -2.62
CA PHE A 89 -3.68 14.67 -2.67
C PHE A 89 -4.53 14.58 -1.39
N LEU A 90 -3.90 14.65 -0.21
CA LEU A 90 -4.59 14.50 1.07
C LEU A 90 -5.55 15.68 1.39
N ASN A 91 -5.36 16.83 0.76
CA ASN A 91 -6.25 17.99 0.90
C ASN A 91 -7.52 17.89 0.03
N HIS A 92 -7.60 16.93 -0.89
CA HIS A 92 -8.81 16.70 -1.67
C HIS A 92 -9.86 15.94 -0.86
N GLU A 93 -11.09 16.47 -0.81
CA GLU A 93 -12.20 15.89 -0.02
C GLU A 93 -12.71 14.53 -0.56
N LYS A 94 -12.47 14.22 -1.82
CA LYS A 94 -13.03 13.04 -2.52
C LYS A 94 -11.95 12.11 -3.06
N ASN A 95 -11.05 11.66 -2.19
CA ASN A 95 -10.11 10.61 -2.56
C ASN A 95 -10.81 9.23 -2.52
N ASN A 96 -10.61 8.40 -3.55
CA ASN A 96 -11.07 7.03 -3.47
C ASN A 96 -10.28 6.26 -2.39
N ALA A 97 -10.93 5.25 -1.79
CA ALA A 97 -10.36 4.56 -0.63
C ALA A 97 -9.13 3.69 -0.98
N GLU A 98 -9.02 3.26 -2.23
CA GLU A 98 -7.91 2.42 -2.71
C GLU A 98 -6.65 3.28 -2.86
N ASP A 99 -6.73 4.39 -3.58
CA ASP A 99 -5.62 5.34 -3.72
C ASP A 99 -5.19 5.89 -2.36
N LEU A 100 -6.14 6.26 -1.50
CA LEU A 100 -5.83 6.73 -0.15
C LEU A 100 -5.08 5.66 0.66
N SER A 101 -5.51 4.40 0.61
CA SER A 101 -4.82 3.31 1.29
C SER A 101 -3.38 3.15 0.78
N MET A 102 -3.17 3.33 -0.52
CA MET A 102 -1.85 3.25 -1.14
C MET A 102 -0.96 4.44 -0.76
N VAL A 103 -1.51 5.66 -0.77
CA VAL A 103 -0.79 6.86 -0.31
C VAL A 103 -0.36 6.72 1.15
N VAL A 104 -1.25 6.23 2.01
CA VAL A 104 -0.95 5.96 3.42
C VAL A 104 0.18 4.92 3.56
N TRP A 105 0.19 3.87 2.72
CA TRP A 105 1.27 2.90 2.69
C TRP A 105 2.61 3.55 2.24
N ILE A 106 2.61 4.40 1.20
CA ILE A 106 3.79 5.14 0.74
C ILE A 106 4.35 6.04 1.86
N ILE A 107 3.49 6.74 2.59
CA ILE A 107 3.88 7.55 3.75
C ILE A 107 4.67 6.72 4.76
N GLY A 108 4.22 5.50 5.04
CA GLY A 108 4.91 4.59 5.95
C GLY A 108 6.24 4.08 5.40
N GLU A 109 6.30 3.69 4.09
CA GLU A 109 7.54 3.19 3.47
C GLU A 109 8.66 4.25 3.49
N LEU A 110 8.31 5.50 3.22
CA LEU A 110 9.24 6.61 3.21
C LEU A 110 9.46 7.26 4.58
N LYS A 111 8.77 6.79 5.62
CA LYS A 111 8.79 7.32 7.00
C LYS A 111 8.57 8.84 7.03
N LEU A 112 7.46 9.29 6.43
CA LEU A 112 7.15 10.71 6.30
C LEU A 112 6.41 11.23 7.55
N GLU A 113 7.16 11.61 8.57
CA GLU A 113 6.64 12.10 9.87
C GLU A 113 5.74 13.33 9.74
N LYS A 114 5.91 14.14 8.69
CA LYS A 114 5.05 15.28 8.37
C LYS A 114 3.55 14.93 8.37
N PHE A 115 3.21 13.67 8.11
CA PHE A 115 1.83 13.19 8.01
C PHE A 115 1.34 12.43 9.25
N ASN A 116 2.05 12.50 10.39
CA ASN A 116 1.70 11.79 11.62
C ASN A 116 0.27 12.10 12.09
N ASP A 117 -0.12 13.38 12.10
CA ASP A 117 -1.48 13.76 12.51
C ASP A 117 -2.56 13.23 11.56
N TYR A 118 -2.23 13.11 10.27
CA TYR A 118 -3.13 12.52 9.30
C TYR A 118 -3.29 11.01 9.56
N LEU A 119 -2.21 10.31 9.85
CA LEU A 119 -2.25 8.88 10.22
C LEU A 119 -3.08 8.66 11.50
N LYS A 120 -2.93 9.53 12.52
CA LYS A 120 -3.75 9.50 13.74
C LYS A 120 -5.25 9.60 13.40
N LYS A 121 -5.66 10.54 12.52
CA LYS A 121 -7.05 10.66 12.05
C LYS A 121 -7.53 9.39 11.32
N LEU A 122 -6.71 8.82 10.45
CA LEU A 122 -7.06 7.64 9.68
C LEU A 122 -7.18 6.36 10.51
N SER A 123 -6.58 6.30 11.70
CA SER A 123 -6.76 5.19 12.64
C SER A 123 -8.22 5.04 13.14
N PHE A 124 -9.04 6.08 12.98
CA PHE A 124 -10.48 6.08 13.28
C PHE A 124 -11.38 5.91 12.05
N SER A 125 -10.81 5.71 10.85
CA SER A 125 -11.58 5.54 9.63
C SER A 125 -12.59 4.38 9.73
N TYR A 126 -13.77 4.55 9.15
CA TYR A 126 -14.73 3.43 8.99
C TYR A 126 -14.24 2.36 8.02
N ASN A 127 -13.34 2.72 7.09
CA ASN A 127 -12.74 1.80 6.15
C ASN A 127 -11.60 0.99 6.79
N GLY A 128 -11.80 -0.33 6.91
CA GLY A 128 -10.82 -1.23 7.53
C GLY A 128 -9.48 -1.30 6.79
N ASN A 129 -9.47 -1.10 5.46
CA ASN A 129 -8.23 -1.10 4.69
C ASN A 129 -7.39 0.15 5.02
N ILE A 130 -8.04 1.32 5.09
CA ILE A 130 -7.38 2.57 5.48
C ILE A 130 -6.83 2.45 6.90
N LYS A 131 -7.60 1.94 7.87
CA LYS A 131 -7.10 1.71 9.24
C LYS A 131 -5.87 0.80 9.27
N ARG A 132 -5.93 -0.34 8.54
CA ARG A 132 -4.78 -1.27 8.47
C ARG A 132 -3.52 -0.59 7.95
N MET A 133 -3.66 0.20 6.88
CA MET A 133 -2.53 0.93 6.31
C MET A 133 -2.01 2.01 7.26
N ALA A 134 -2.90 2.74 7.96
CA ALA A 134 -2.50 3.71 8.97
C ALA A 134 -1.67 3.05 10.08
N PHE A 135 -2.15 1.95 10.67
CA PHE A 135 -1.39 1.22 11.70
C PHE A 135 -0.07 0.63 11.17
N SER A 136 -0.08 0.10 9.95
CA SER A 136 1.16 -0.37 9.30
C SER A 136 2.19 0.75 9.18
N SER A 137 1.76 1.94 8.76
CA SER A 137 2.63 3.11 8.56
C SER A 137 3.14 3.67 9.89
N MET A 138 2.29 3.74 10.92
CA MET A 138 2.70 4.09 12.28
C MET A 138 3.82 3.17 12.79
N GLY A 139 3.70 1.85 12.56
CA GLY A 139 4.75 0.89 12.95
C GLY A 139 6.04 0.95 12.14
N LYS A 140 6.07 1.67 11.00
CA LYS A 140 7.27 1.91 10.18
C LYS A 140 7.95 3.24 10.53
N ILE A 141 7.14 4.28 10.78
CA ILE A 141 7.61 5.61 11.19
C ILE A 141 8.22 5.53 12.58
N TYR A 142 7.59 4.78 13.49
CA TYR A 142 8.10 4.53 14.85
C TYR A 142 8.13 5.78 15.71
N ASP A 143 7.01 6.52 15.78
CA ASP A 143 6.84 7.68 16.64
C ASP A 143 6.06 7.27 17.91
N GLU A 144 6.58 7.59 19.10
CA GLU A 144 5.96 7.22 20.38
C GLU A 144 4.54 7.79 20.57
N GLU A 145 4.24 8.91 19.92
CA GLU A 145 2.89 9.48 19.90
C GLU A 145 1.83 8.54 19.29
N PHE A 146 2.24 7.52 18.53
CA PHE A 146 1.32 6.52 17.99
C PHE A 146 0.92 5.45 18.98
N ILE A 147 1.60 5.29 20.11
CA ILE A 147 1.35 4.23 21.09
C ILE A 147 -0.12 4.17 21.53
N PRO A 148 -0.78 5.28 21.92
CA PRO A 148 -2.20 5.25 22.31
C PRO A 148 -3.12 4.75 21.20
N TYR A 149 -2.87 5.17 19.95
CA TYR A 149 -3.64 4.79 18.78
C TYR A 149 -3.46 3.31 18.44
N LEU A 150 -2.24 2.81 18.52
CA LEU A 150 -1.93 1.39 18.32
C LEU A 150 -2.59 0.51 19.39
N LYS A 151 -2.53 0.90 20.66
CA LYS A 151 -3.23 0.20 21.76
C LYS A 151 -4.74 0.18 21.53
N GLN A 152 -5.32 1.26 21.03
CA GLN A 152 -6.74 1.28 20.66
C GLN A 152 -7.01 0.36 19.45
N GLY A 153 -6.17 0.39 18.44
CA GLY A 153 -6.27 -0.47 17.26
C GLY A 153 -6.20 -1.97 17.59
N CYS A 154 -5.45 -2.35 18.63
CA CYS A 154 -5.42 -3.74 19.14
C CYS A 154 -6.79 -4.22 19.65
N LYS A 155 -7.75 -3.33 19.86
CA LYS A 155 -9.11 -3.61 20.32
C LYS A 155 -10.18 -3.31 19.26
N ASP A 156 -9.79 -3.08 17.99
CA ASP A 156 -10.72 -2.80 16.89
C ASP A 156 -11.70 -3.97 16.68
N ASN A 157 -12.91 -3.66 16.23
CA ASN A 157 -13.92 -4.68 15.96
C ASN A 157 -13.54 -5.62 14.81
N LYS A 158 -12.71 -5.16 13.85
CA LYS A 158 -12.26 -5.95 12.70
C LYS A 158 -10.96 -6.70 13.02
N PRO A 159 -10.95 -8.05 12.97
CA PRO A 159 -9.78 -8.85 13.32
C PRO A 159 -8.51 -8.50 12.55
N GLN A 160 -8.66 -8.21 11.26
CA GLN A 160 -7.52 -7.82 10.43
C GLN A 160 -6.91 -6.47 10.86
N VAL A 161 -7.74 -5.53 11.32
CA VAL A 161 -7.25 -4.24 11.85
C VAL A 161 -6.46 -4.48 13.13
N ARG A 162 -6.99 -5.31 14.05
CA ARG A 162 -6.27 -5.72 15.27
C ARG A 162 -4.91 -6.32 14.95
N SER A 163 -4.85 -7.24 13.96
CA SER A 163 -3.59 -7.87 13.53
C SER A 163 -2.51 -6.85 13.16
N TYR A 164 -2.87 -5.83 12.37
CA TYR A 164 -1.92 -4.79 11.99
C TYR A 164 -1.49 -3.91 13.16
N ALA A 165 -2.44 -3.54 14.03
CA ALA A 165 -2.14 -2.76 15.23
C ALA A 165 -1.24 -3.53 16.21
N ILE A 166 -1.49 -4.81 16.47
CA ILE A 166 -0.67 -5.69 17.33
C ILE A 166 0.76 -5.77 16.77
N LYS A 167 0.92 -6.09 15.47
CA LYS A 167 2.23 -6.16 14.81
C LYS A 167 2.99 -4.83 14.84
N SER A 168 2.28 -3.72 14.74
CA SER A 168 2.90 -2.40 14.79
C SER A 168 3.27 -2.02 16.23
N PHE A 169 2.37 -2.24 17.19
CA PHE A 169 2.62 -1.98 18.60
C PHE A 169 3.78 -2.82 19.16
N SER A 170 3.92 -4.08 18.73
CA SER A 170 4.99 -4.95 19.21
C SER A 170 6.40 -4.41 18.97
N LYS A 171 6.56 -3.54 17.98
CA LYS A 171 7.85 -2.89 17.67
C LYS A 171 8.28 -1.85 18.71
N TYR A 172 7.30 -1.28 19.43
CA TYR A 172 7.57 -0.24 20.43
C TYR A 172 8.07 -0.87 21.73
N ASN A 173 9.05 -0.20 22.35
CA ASN A 173 9.60 -0.64 23.63
C ASN A 173 8.93 0.15 24.76
N THR A 174 7.77 -0.35 25.24
CA THR A 174 7.05 0.22 26.38
C THR A 174 7.10 -0.75 27.55
N GLU A 175 7.21 -0.24 28.78
CA GLU A 175 7.29 -1.08 30.00
C GLU A 175 6.08 -2.01 30.13
N ASP A 176 4.89 -1.52 29.76
CA ASP A 176 3.65 -2.28 29.86
C ASP A 176 3.30 -3.14 28.64
N LYS A 177 4.20 -3.23 27.64
CA LYS A 177 3.90 -3.92 26.36
C LYS A 177 3.40 -5.34 26.55
N ILE A 178 4.12 -6.13 27.31
CA ILE A 178 3.82 -7.56 27.49
C ILE A 178 2.51 -7.73 28.26
N ASP A 179 2.31 -6.96 29.33
CA ASP A 179 1.07 -7.03 30.12
C ASP A 179 -0.14 -6.54 29.34
N PHE A 180 0.01 -5.51 28.53
CA PHE A 180 -1.03 -5.05 27.61
C PHE A 180 -1.40 -6.14 26.59
N LEU A 181 -0.41 -6.75 25.94
CA LEU A 181 -0.65 -7.81 24.97
C LEU A 181 -1.26 -9.07 25.59
N ARG A 182 -0.90 -9.44 26.83
CA ARG A 182 -1.55 -10.53 27.58
C ARG A 182 -3.05 -10.21 27.83
N LYS A 183 -3.39 -8.95 28.11
CA LYS A 183 -4.80 -8.54 28.27
C LYS A 183 -5.55 -8.64 26.93
N VAL A 184 -4.93 -8.18 25.83
CA VAL A 184 -5.49 -8.32 24.48
C VAL A 184 -5.70 -9.79 24.12
N TYR A 185 -4.73 -10.66 24.41
CA TYR A 185 -4.83 -12.11 24.17
C TYR A 185 -6.06 -12.74 24.84
N LYS A 186 -6.34 -12.38 26.09
CA LYS A 186 -7.50 -12.91 26.84
C LYS A 186 -8.85 -12.57 26.20
N SER A 187 -8.94 -11.43 25.51
CA SER A 187 -10.16 -10.96 24.84
C SER A 187 -10.19 -11.28 23.33
N GLU A 188 -9.07 -11.72 22.76
CA GLU A 188 -8.99 -12.05 21.34
C GLU A 188 -9.71 -13.37 21.03
N THR A 189 -10.53 -13.35 19.97
CA THR A 189 -11.33 -14.50 19.56
C THR A 189 -10.78 -15.19 18.31
N VAL A 190 -9.87 -14.54 17.60
CA VAL A 190 -9.34 -15.01 16.30
C VAL A 190 -7.96 -15.62 16.50
N GLU A 191 -7.80 -16.89 16.14
CA GLU A 191 -6.63 -17.69 16.43
C GLU A 191 -5.33 -17.11 15.85
N TYR A 192 -5.34 -16.65 14.60
CA TYR A 192 -4.13 -16.08 14.02
C TYR A 192 -3.64 -14.81 14.76
N ASN A 193 -4.52 -14.05 15.40
CA ASN A 193 -4.12 -12.91 16.24
C ASN A 193 -3.55 -13.38 17.57
N LYS A 194 -4.13 -14.43 18.17
CA LYS A 194 -3.57 -15.07 19.39
C LYS A 194 -2.17 -15.59 19.12
N ASP A 195 -1.95 -16.26 18.00
CA ASP A 195 -0.63 -16.77 17.60
C ASP A 195 0.41 -15.65 17.45
N ILE A 196 0.01 -14.51 16.89
CA ILE A 196 0.89 -13.34 16.78
C ILE A 196 1.28 -12.86 18.18
N ILE A 197 0.30 -12.68 19.08
CA ILE A 197 0.54 -12.20 20.43
C ILE A 197 1.44 -13.19 21.20
N LEU A 198 1.16 -14.48 21.12
CA LEU A 198 1.96 -15.51 21.80
C LEU A 198 3.42 -15.50 21.38
N ARG A 199 3.69 -15.33 20.08
CA ARG A 199 5.08 -15.18 19.60
C ARG A 199 5.75 -13.98 20.22
N ILE A 200 5.12 -12.81 20.18
CA ILE A 200 5.67 -11.57 20.74
C ILE A 200 5.94 -11.71 22.25
N VAL A 201 5.00 -12.32 23.00
CA VAL A 201 5.12 -12.48 24.46
C VAL A 201 6.19 -13.50 24.86
N LYS A 202 6.51 -14.47 23.99
CA LYS A 202 7.57 -15.47 24.23
C LYS A 202 8.98 -14.92 23.91
N GLU A 203 9.07 -13.98 22.98
CA GLU A 203 10.33 -13.39 22.52
C GLU A 203 10.79 -12.18 23.38
N GLY A 204 9.93 -11.61 24.20
CA GLY A 204 10.20 -10.47 25.08
C GLY A 204 10.07 -10.79 26.54
#